data_ec05b9e22f304b1185b53e2cc7adbfdb
#
_entry.id   ec05b9e22f304b1185b53e2cc7adbfdb
#
_cell.length_a   1.000
_cell.length_b   1.000
_cell.length_c   1.000
_cell.angle_alpha   90.00
_cell.angle_beta   90.00
_cell.angle_gamma   90.00
#
_symmetry.space_group_name_H-M   'P 1'
#
loop_
_entity.id
_entity.type
_entity.pdbx_description
1 polymer ?
#
loop_
_entity_poly.entity_id
_entity_poly.type
_entity_poly.pdbx_seq_one_letter_code
_entity_poly.pdbx_strand_id
1 'polypeptide(L)'
;MNSYFDLSGQVAVVTGCSTGLGVQMARALANQGARIVAVARRRDKIEAVAKEIADAFNVETLAIQCDITDTDRVNAAVDEILARFGRIDILINNAGTGAVAPAEDITDEQFASEMNVDLFGTFKFARAVAKKAMIPAKYGRVINIASMYGLVGNKIAGSAPYHAAKGGVVNLTRALAAEWGKYNITVNSICPGYFYTPLTKATLDSEFFQQNARAMIPMERYGHEGELDSAAIFLASPASTYVTGVNLPVDGGYTCM
;
A
#
# COMPACT_ATOMS: atom_id res chain seq x y z
N MET A 1 -17.72 13.99 20.50
CA MET A 1 -17.50 14.48 19.12
C MET A 1 -16.95 13.30 18.34
N ASN A 2 -17.66 12.83 17.31
CA ASN A 2 -17.08 11.80 16.43
C ASN A 2 -15.88 12.43 15.71
N SER A 3 -14.70 11.86 15.92
CA SER A 3 -13.52 12.26 15.16
C SER A 3 -13.72 11.88 13.69
N TYR A 4 -13.43 12.78 12.74
CA TYR A 4 -13.45 12.47 11.31
C TYR A 4 -12.56 11.28 10.93
N PHE A 5 -11.62 10.94 11.77
CA PHE A 5 -10.61 9.91 11.54
C PHE A 5 -10.76 8.70 12.46
N ASP A 6 -11.88 8.59 13.18
CA ASP A 6 -12.19 7.42 13.99
C ASP A 6 -12.48 6.21 13.08
N LEU A 7 -11.69 5.15 13.26
CA LEU A 7 -11.82 3.89 12.54
C LEU A 7 -12.29 2.75 13.43
N SER A 8 -12.80 3.07 14.63
CA SER A 8 -13.30 2.07 15.59
C SER A 8 -14.35 1.18 14.95
N GLY A 9 -14.22 -0.12 15.15
CA GLY A 9 -15.13 -1.13 14.59
C GLY A 9 -14.86 -1.47 13.11
N GLN A 10 -13.97 -0.79 12.41
CA GLN A 10 -13.56 -1.14 11.04
C GLN A 10 -12.46 -2.20 11.04
N VAL A 11 -12.39 -2.96 9.95
CA VAL A 11 -11.35 -3.95 9.68
C VAL A 11 -10.48 -3.48 8.53
N ALA A 12 -9.21 -3.26 8.80
CA ALA A 12 -8.20 -2.85 7.83
C ALA A 12 -7.25 -4.00 7.49
N VAL A 13 -7.19 -4.35 6.22
CA VAL A 13 -6.26 -5.35 5.68
C VAL A 13 -5.09 -4.62 5.05
N VAL A 14 -3.85 -4.99 5.45
CA VAL A 14 -2.63 -4.40 4.92
C VAL A 14 -1.74 -5.50 4.33
N THR A 15 -1.53 -5.48 3.02
CA THR A 15 -0.60 -6.41 2.36
C THR A 15 0.83 -5.89 2.44
N GLY A 16 1.82 -6.80 2.43
CA GLY A 16 3.22 -6.41 2.64
C GLY A 16 3.52 -5.91 4.06
N CYS A 17 2.71 -6.31 5.04
CA CYS A 17 2.76 -5.85 6.43
C CYS A 17 3.79 -6.60 7.29
N SER A 18 4.96 -6.91 6.74
CA SER A 18 6.03 -7.58 7.50
C SER A 18 7.20 -6.68 7.85
N THR A 19 7.35 -5.54 7.19
CA THR A 19 8.39 -4.52 7.42
C THR A 19 8.01 -3.21 6.71
N GLY A 20 8.67 -2.09 7.07
CA GLY A 20 8.61 -0.83 6.32
C GLY A 20 7.24 -0.15 6.33
N LEU A 21 6.86 0.44 5.19
CA LEU A 21 5.68 1.30 5.08
C LEU A 21 4.37 0.59 5.44
N GLY A 22 4.24 -0.70 5.12
CA GLY A 22 3.04 -1.47 5.46
C GLY A 22 2.82 -1.58 6.96
N VAL A 23 3.90 -1.75 7.74
CA VAL A 23 3.81 -1.78 9.21
C VAL A 23 3.46 -0.40 9.76
N GLN A 24 4.08 0.67 9.25
CA GLN A 24 3.79 2.04 9.66
C GLN A 24 2.30 2.38 9.46
N MET A 25 1.78 2.15 8.26
CA MET A 25 0.37 2.41 7.96
C MET A 25 -0.58 1.52 8.79
N ALA A 26 -0.24 0.25 9.03
CA ALA A 26 -1.03 -0.61 9.92
C ALA A 26 -1.11 -0.06 11.35
N ARG A 27 0.02 0.42 11.89
CA ARG A 27 0.07 1.08 13.21
C ARG A 27 -0.75 2.38 13.22
N ALA A 28 -0.66 3.18 12.16
CA ALA A 28 -1.42 4.41 12.02
C ALA A 28 -2.94 4.16 12.06
N LEU A 29 -3.43 3.15 11.32
CA LEU A 29 -4.84 2.78 11.33
C LEU A 29 -5.27 2.18 12.69
N ALA A 30 -4.41 1.36 13.31
CA ALA A 30 -4.65 0.81 14.65
C ALA A 30 -4.78 1.91 15.70
N ASN A 31 -3.93 2.94 15.62
CA ASN A 31 -3.99 4.12 16.51
C ASN A 31 -5.31 4.91 16.35
N GLN A 32 -6.03 4.74 15.25
CA GLN A 32 -7.36 5.28 15.03
C GLN A 32 -8.48 4.27 15.39
N GLY A 33 -8.16 3.14 16.02
CA GLY A 33 -9.11 2.15 16.50
C GLY A 33 -9.49 1.05 15.50
N ALA A 34 -8.86 0.97 14.34
CA ALA A 34 -9.12 -0.12 13.39
C ALA A 34 -8.57 -1.46 13.89
N ARG A 35 -9.31 -2.54 13.64
CA ARG A 35 -8.78 -3.91 13.73
C ARG A 35 -7.88 -4.18 12.54
N ILE A 36 -6.72 -4.79 12.76
CA ILE A 36 -5.69 -4.93 11.73
C ILE A 36 -5.52 -6.38 11.29
N VAL A 37 -5.53 -6.59 9.98
CA VAL A 37 -5.12 -7.85 9.35
C VAL A 37 -3.79 -7.64 8.63
N ALA A 38 -2.74 -8.22 9.18
CA ALA A 38 -1.39 -8.17 8.61
C ALA A 38 -1.19 -9.34 7.62
N VAL A 39 -0.97 -9.01 6.34
CA VAL A 39 -0.83 -10.01 5.28
C VAL A 39 0.57 -9.93 4.67
N ALA A 40 1.34 -11.02 4.67
CA ALA A 40 2.58 -11.15 3.92
C ALA A 40 3.03 -12.61 3.83
N ARG A 41 4.15 -12.87 3.11
CA ARG A 41 4.71 -14.22 2.92
C ARG A 41 5.43 -14.77 4.16
N ARG A 42 6.03 -13.91 5.00
CA ARG A 42 6.84 -14.31 6.16
C ARG A 42 5.95 -14.36 7.40
N ARG A 43 5.54 -15.57 7.76
CA ARG A 43 4.59 -15.81 8.83
C ARG A 43 5.08 -15.30 10.18
N ASP A 44 6.30 -15.65 10.55
CA ASP A 44 6.96 -15.24 11.80
C ASP A 44 6.93 -13.72 12.00
N LYS A 45 7.23 -12.98 10.93
CA LYS A 45 7.26 -11.51 10.98
C LYS A 45 5.89 -10.88 11.12
N ILE A 46 4.87 -11.38 10.39
CA ILE A 46 3.53 -10.81 10.50
C ILE A 46 2.86 -11.16 11.83
N GLU A 47 3.14 -12.32 12.41
CA GLU A 47 2.67 -12.69 13.76
C GLU A 47 3.28 -11.76 14.82
N ALA A 48 4.58 -11.46 14.72
CA ALA A 48 5.25 -10.51 15.60
C ALA A 48 4.67 -9.08 15.47
N VAL A 49 4.46 -8.61 14.23
CA VAL A 49 3.86 -7.30 13.95
C VAL A 49 2.41 -7.23 14.46
N ALA A 50 1.60 -8.26 14.22
CA ALA A 50 0.23 -8.31 14.68
C ALA A 50 0.15 -8.26 16.22
N LYS A 51 1.02 -9.04 16.90
CA LYS A 51 1.11 -9.00 18.37
C LYS A 51 1.53 -7.62 18.88
N GLU A 52 2.57 -7.02 18.31
CA GLU A 52 3.04 -5.69 18.70
C GLU A 52 1.93 -4.64 18.56
N ILE A 53 1.20 -4.66 17.44
CA ILE A 53 0.09 -3.71 17.19
C ILE A 53 -1.04 -3.93 18.21
N ALA A 54 -1.42 -5.19 18.47
CA ALA A 54 -2.44 -5.50 19.46
C ALA A 54 -2.08 -4.98 20.85
N ASP A 55 -0.84 -5.23 21.28
CA ASP A 55 -0.35 -4.81 22.59
C ASP A 55 -0.24 -3.26 22.70
N ALA A 56 0.19 -2.58 21.62
CA ALA A 56 0.42 -1.13 21.64
C ALA A 56 -0.88 -0.31 21.56
N PHE A 57 -1.89 -0.78 20.82
CA PHE A 57 -3.09 0.02 20.52
C PHE A 57 -4.39 -0.58 21.09
N ASN A 58 -4.31 -1.73 21.75
CA ASN A 58 -5.47 -2.45 22.32
C ASN A 58 -6.57 -2.72 21.28
N VAL A 59 -6.18 -3.18 20.08
CA VAL A 59 -7.09 -3.55 18.99
C VAL A 59 -6.95 -5.04 18.65
N GLU A 60 -8.00 -5.62 18.08
CA GLU A 60 -7.89 -6.99 17.56
C GLU A 60 -7.02 -7.01 16.30
N THR A 61 -6.19 -8.05 16.20
CA THR A 61 -5.32 -8.26 15.04
C THR A 61 -5.42 -9.70 14.52
N LEU A 62 -5.05 -9.89 13.26
CA LEU A 62 -4.94 -11.20 12.61
C LEU A 62 -3.72 -11.18 11.69
N ALA A 63 -2.92 -12.26 11.72
CA ALA A 63 -1.79 -12.45 10.82
C ALA A 63 -2.11 -13.55 9.81
N ILE A 64 -2.07 -13.25 8.51
CA ILE A 64 -2.36 -14.21 7.45
C ILE A 64 -1.16 -14.34 6.51
N GLN A 65 -0.61 -15.55 6.44
CA GLN A 65 0.42 -15.86 5.46
C GLN A 65 -0.18 -15.98 4.06
N CYS A 66 0.16 -15.08 3.16
CA CYS A 66 -0.33 -15.09 1.80
C CYS A 66 0.73 -14.55 0.82
N ASP A 67 0.90 -15.24 -0.30
CA ASP A 67 1.53 -14.70 -1.50
C ASP A 67 0.44 -14.07 -2.37
N ILE A 68 0.52 -12.76 -2.59
CA ILE A 68 -0.51 -12.03 -3.36
C ILE A 68 -0.48 -12.36 -4.86
N THR A 69 0.55 -13.06 -5.34
CA THR A 69 0.63 -13.52 -6.73
C THR A 69 -0.17 -14.81 -6.98
N ASP A 70 -0.53 -15.53 -5.91
CA ASP A 70 -1.34 -16.74 -5.95
C ASP A 70 -2.82 -16.40 -5.71
N THR A 71 -3.64 -16.57 -6.74
CA THR A 71 -5.08 -16.23 -6.70
C THR A 71 -5.85 -17.07 -5.69
N ASP A 72 -5.51 -18.35 -5.53
CA ASP A 72 -6.22 -19.23 -4.61
C ASP A 72 -5.88 -18.91 -3.15
N ARG A 73 -4.61 -18.61 -2.88
CA ARG A 73 -4.17 -18.10 -1.56
C ARG A 73 -4.81 -16.77 -1.21
N VAL A 74 -4.93 -15.85 -2.17
CA VAL A 74 -5.64 -14.57 -1.98
C VAL A 74 -7.10 -14.80 -1.64
N ASN A 75 -7.80 -15.69 -2.37
CA ASN A 75 -9.19 -16.00 -2.08
C ASN A 75 -9.38 -16.65 -0.70
N ALA A 76 -8.51 -17.58 -0.33
CA ALA A 76 -8.53 -18.23 0.98
C ALA A 76 -8.27 -17.23 2.12
N ALA A 77 -7.30 -16.31 1.94
CA ALA A 77 -7.02 -15.25 2.90
C ALA A 77 -8.25 -14.36 3.15
N VAL A 78 -8.94 -13.93 2.09
CA VAL A 78 -10.16 -13.12 2.22
C VAL A 78 -11.28 -13.90 2.92
N ASP A 79 -11.44 -15.19 2.63
CA ASP A 79 -12.44 -16.05 3.31
C ASP A 79 -12.14 -16.20 4.81
N GLU A 80 -10.87 -16.36 5.18
CA GLU A 80 -10.43 -16.45 6.58
C GLU A 80 -10.71 -15.13 7.33
N ILE A 81 -10.45 -13.96 6.72
CA ILE A 81 -10.75 -12.67 7.30
C ILE A 81 -12.25 -12.52 7.55
N LEU A 82 -13.06 -12.88 6.55
CA LEU A 82 -14.51 -12.78 6.65
C LEU A 82 -15.08 -13.76 7.70
N ALA A 83 -14.52 -14.96 7.82
CA ALA A 83 -14.91 -15.91 8.87
C ALA A 83 -14.59 -15.37 10.27
N ARG A 84 -13.47 -14.62 10.43
CA ARG A 84 -13.04 -14.08 11.72
C ARG A 84 -13.76 -12.79 12.12
N PHE A 85 -13.93 -11.86 11.16
CA PHE A 85 -14.41 -10.50 11.47
C PHE A 85 -15.76 -10.15 10.83
N GLY A 86 -16.25 -10.93 9.88
CA GLY A 86 -17.51 -10.71 9.17
C GLY A 86 -17.48 -9.56 8.16
N ARG A 87 -16.37 -8.81 8.07
CA ARG A 87 -16.26 -7.62 7.23
C ARG A 87 -14.82 -7.29 6.86
N ILE A 88 -14.65 -6.54 5.78
CA ILE A 88 -13.41 -5.84 5.39
C ILE A 88 -13.80 -4.45 4.92
N ASP A 89 -13.33 -3.42 5.61
CA ASP A 89 -13.71 -2.03 5.34
C ASP A 89 -12.62 -1.26 4.59
N ILE A 90 -11.37 -1.54 4.94
CA ILE A 90 -10.20 -0.86 4.43
C ILE A 90 -9.23 -1.91 3.87
N LEU A 91 -8.73 -1.67 2.66
CA LEU A 91 -7.65 -2.44 2.07
C LEU A 91 -6.50 -1.53 1.69
N ILE A 92 -5.32 -1.75 2.27
CA ILE A 92 -4.07 -1.15 1.80
C ILE A 92 -3.28 -2.22 1.02
N ASN A 93 -3.23 -2.06 -0.29
CA ASN A 93 -2.36 -2.84 -1.17
C ASN A 93 -0.96 -2.23 -1.17
N ASN A 94 -0.11 -2.72 -0.26
CA ASN A 94 1.25 -2.21 -0.09
C ASN A 94 2.33 -3.23 -0.49
N ALA A 95 2.02 -4.51 -0.61
CA ALA A 95 2.98 -5.50 -1.03
C ALA A 95 3.58 -5.13 -2.40
N GLY A 96 4.89 -5.16 -2.49
CA GLY A 96 5.63 -4.81 -3.70
C GLY A 96 7.09 -5.21 -3.60
N THR A 97 7.77 -5.07 -4.73
CA THR A 97 9.21 -5.29 -4.89
C THR A 97 9.83 -4.08 -5.60
N GLY A 98 11.09 -4.14 -5.96
CA GLY A 98 11.77 -3.13 -6.74
C GLY A 98 13.13 -3.65 -7.17
N ALA A 99 13.26 -4.02 -8.43
CA ALA A 99 14.53 -4.35 -9.03
C ALA A 99 15.17 -3.10 -9.66
N VAL A 100 16.49 -3.00 -9.53
CA VAL A 100 17.29 -1.91 -10.11
C VAL A 100 18.31 -2.53 -11.05
N ALA A 101 18.15 -2.23 -12.34
CA ALA A 101 19.11 -2.57 -13.39
C ALA A 101 18.91 -1.62 -14.59
N PRO A 102 19.91 -1.41 -15.46
CA PRO A 102 19.72 -0.76 -16.74
C PRO A 102 18.64 -1.45 -17.58
N ALA A 103 17.81 -0.70 -18.28
CA ALA A 103 16.65 -1.25 -18.99
C ALA A 103 17.06 -2.28 -20.06
N GLU A 104 18.20 -2.05 -20.73
CA GLU A 104 18.76 -2.95 -21.73
C GLU A 104 19.25 -4.29 -21.17
N ASP A 105 19.48 -4.39 -19.87
CA ASP A 105 19.97 -5.60 -19.20
C ASP A 105 18.85 -6.39 -18.49
N ILE A 106 17.62 -5.84 -18.46
CA ILE A 106 16.47 -6.50 -17.80
C ILE A 106 15.94 -7.61 -18.69
N THR A 107 15.83 -8.83 -18.13
CA THR A 107 15.21 -9.96 -18.84
C THR A 107 13.69 -9.90 -18.82
N ASP A 108 13.05 -10.60 -19.77
CA ASP A 108 11.59 -10.71 -19.83
C ASP A 108 11.01 -11.31 -18.53
N GLU A 109 11.71 -12.28 -17.91
CA GLU A 109 11.30 -12.89 -16.65
C GLU A 109 11.35 -11.92 -15.47
N GLN A 110 12.38 -11.08 -15.42
CA GLN A 110 12.50 -10.04 -14.39
C GLN A 110 11.37 -9.02 -14.53
N PHE A 111 11.11 -8.58 -15.78
CA PHE A 111 10.00 -7.67 -16.07
C PHE A 111 8.66 -8.29 -15.68
N ALA A 112 8.38 -9.52 -16.10
CA ALA A 112 7.14 -10.24 -15.79
C ALA A 112 6.97 -10.47 -14.28
N SER A 113 8.05 -10.79 -13.57
CA SER A 113 8.04 -10.98 -12.12
C SER A 113 7.62 -9.71 -11.38
N GLU A 114 8.19 -8.56 -11.74
CA GLU A 114 7.85 -7.26 -11.15
C GLU A 114 6.37 -6.91 -11.41
N MET A 115 5.92 -7.05 -12.66
CA MET A 115 4.51 -6.83 -13.03
C MET A 115 3.56 -7.76 -12.26
N ASN A 116 3.94 -9.00 -12.05
CA ASN A 116 3.10 -9.99 -11.35
C ASN A 116 2.91 -9.63 -9.87
N VAL A 117 3.96 -9.16 -9.21
CA VAL A 117 3.86 -8.75 -7.80
C VAL A 117 3.16 -7.41 -7.68
N ASP A 118 3.69 -6.37 -8.31
CA ASP A 118 3.33 -4.98 -8.01
C ASP A 118 2.00 -4.54 -8.63
N LEU A 119 1.65 -5.09 -9.81
CA LEU A 119 0.41 -4.75 -10.50
C LEU A 119 -0.64 -5.86 -10.38
N PHE A 120 -0.32 -7.08 -10.82
CA PHE A 120 -1.32 -8.14 -10.82
C PHE A 120 -1.69 -8.61 -9.41
N GLY A 121 -0.73 -8.66 -8.48
CA GLY A 121 -0.98 -8.97 -7.08
C GLY A 121 -1.90 -7.95 -6.42
N THR A 122 -1.65 -6.65 -6.66
CA THR A 122 -2.53 -5.54 -6.24
C THR A 122 -3.95 -5.73 -6.76
N PHE A 123 -4.11 -6.01 -8.05
CA PHE A 123 -5.43 -6.25 -8.66
C PHE A 123 -6.13 -7.49 -8.11
N LYS A 124 -5.41 -8.62 -7.97
CA LYS A 124 -5.97 -9.87 -7.44
C LYS A 124 -6.57 -9.68 -6.05
N PHE A 125 -5.83 -9.00 -5.16
CA PHE A 125 -6.27 -8.78 -3.78
C PHE A 125 -7.44 -7.78 -3.74
N ALA A 126 -7.36 -6.66 -4.47
CA ALA A 126 -8.45 -5.69 -4.57
C ALA A 126 -9.74 -6.34 -5.09
N ARG A 127 -9.64 -7.14 -6.17
CA ARG A 127 -10.77 -7.86 -6.75
C ARG A 127 -11.43 -8.83 -5.78
N ALA A 128 -10.64 -9.62 -5.05
CA ALA A 128 -11.16 -10.59 -4.10
C ALA A 128 -11.90 -9.92 -2.94
N VAL A 129 -11.31 -8.86 -2.36
CA VAL A 129 -11.91 -8.07 -1.27
C VAL A 129 -13.17 -7.35 -1.76
N ALA A 130 -13.11 -6.68 -2.92
CA ALA A 130 -14.28 -6.01 -3.46
C ALA A 130 -15.44 -6.96 -3.69
N LYS A 131 -15.19 -8.10 -4.36
CA LYS A 131 -16.22 -9.09 -4.71
C LYS A 131 -16.88 -9.72 -3.49
N LYS A 132 -16.07 -10.11 -2.48
CA LYS A 132 -16.55 -10.91 -1.34
C LYS A 132 -17.02 -10.07 -0.16
N ALA A 133 -16.49 -8.85 0.00
CA ALA A 133 -16.77 -8.00 1.16
C ALA A 133 -17.41 -6.66 0.80
N MET A 134 -16.70 -5.80 0.04
CA MET A 134 -17.08 -4.40 -0.09
C MET A 134 -18.30 -4.16 -0.97
N ILE A 135 -18.45 -4.86 -2.10
CA ILE A 135 -19.61 -4.74 -3.00
C ILE A 135 -20.91 -5.19 -2.30
N PRO A 136 -20.95 -6.36 -1.62
CA PRO A 136 -22.12 -6.76 -0.84
C PRO A 136 -22.46 -5.77 0.29
N ALA A 137 -21.44 -5.23 0.96
CA ALA A 137 -21.61 -4.26 2.06
C ALA A 137 -21.96 -2.85 1.56
N LYS A 138 -21.80 -2.55 0.27
CA LYS A 138 -21.90 -1.20 -0.32
C LYS A 138 -21.05 -0.17 0.42
N TYR A 139 -19.85 -0.57 0.81
CA TYR A 139 -18.87 0.23 1.52
C TYR A 139 -17.47 -0.33 1.33
N GLY A 140 -16.49 0.54 1.13
CA GLY A 140 -15.07 0.15 1.10
C GLY A 140 -14.14 1.33 0.89
N ARG A 141 -12.91 1.17 1.37
CA ARG A 141 -11.78 2.09 1.17
C ARG A 141 -10.60 1.28 0.67
N VAL A 142 -10.28 1.40 -0.61
CA VAL A 142 -9.12 0.75 -1.21
C VAL A 142 -8.03 1.80 -1.42
N ILE A 143 -6.85 1.53 -0.86
CA ILE A 143 -5.68 2.40 -0.95
C ILE A 143 -4.55 1.57 -1.57
N ASN A 144 -4.16 1.91 -2.78
CA ASN A 144 -3.06 1.26 -3.47
C ASN A 144 -1.77 2.03 -3.20
N ILE A 145 -0.70 1.37 -2.82
CA ILE A 145 0.61 2.00 -2.70
C ILE A 145 1.30 1.91 -4.06
N ALA A 146 1.20 3.02 -4.79
CA ALA A 146 1.91 3.22 -6.04
C ALA A 146 3.36 3.68 -5.77
N SER A 147 3.80 4.72 -6.41
CA SER A 147 5.10 5.37 -6.23
C SER A 147 5.09 6.72 -6.95
N MET A 148 5.92 7.65 -6.56
CA MET A 148 6.26 8.80 -7.41
C MET A 148 6.73 8.35 -8.80
N TYR A 149 7.37 7.19 -8.90
CA TYR A 149 7.80 6.56 -10.16
C TYR A 149 6.66 5.96 -11.01
N GLY A 150 5.45 5.95 -10.51
CA GLY A 150 4.24 5.76 -11.32
C GLY A 150 3.77 7.04 -11.99
N LEU A 151 4.33 8.20 -11.62
CA LEU A 151 3.95 9.53 -12.10
C LEU A 151 5.02 10.17 -12.98
N VAL A 152 6.30 9.93 -12.69
CA VAL A 152 7.45 10.53 -13.39
C VAL A 152 8.53 9.50 -13.67
N GLY A 153 9.43 9.82 -14.62
CA GLY A 153 10.63 9.02 -14.90
C GLY A 153 11.74 9.25 -13.86
N ASN A 154 12.74 8.38 -13.88
CA ASN A 154 13.93 8.45 -13.05
C ASN A 154 15.19 8.28 -13.92
N LYS A 155 16.14 9.21 -13.77
CA LYS A 155 17.43 9.13 -14.46
C LYS A 155 18.61 8.70 -13.56
N ILE A 156 18.34 8.48 -12.27
CA ILE A 156 19.39 8.15 -11.29
C ILE A 156 19.68 6.65 -11.29
N ALA A 157 18.65 5.82 -11.39
CA ALA A 157 18.78 4.36 -11.36
C ALA A 157 17.77 3.70 -12.29
N GLY A 158 18.21 2.76 -13.10
CA GLY A 158 17.34 1.98 -13.99
C GLY A 158 16.34 1.15 -13.17
N SER A 159 15.06 1.29 -13.47
CA SER A 159 13.98 0.53 -12.83
C SER A 159 12.72 0.51 -13.70
N ALA A 160 12.90 0.27 -15.01
CA ALA A 160 11.80 0.30 -15.99
C ALA A 160 10.60 -0.59 -15.63
N PRO A 161 10.77 -1.86 -15.18
CA PRO A 161 9.63 -2.69 -14.76
C PRO A 161 8.85 -2.10 -13.60
N TYR A 162 9.55 -1.52 -12.62
CA TYR A 162 8.93 -0.88 -11.47
C TYR A 162 8.09 0.35 -11.88
N HIS A 163 8.64 1.20 -12.77
CA HIS A 163 7.90 2.36 -13.33
C HIS A 163 6.65 1.89 -14.08
N ALA A 164 6.77 0.85 -14.91
CA ALA A 164 5.65 0.28 -15.64
C ALA A 164 4.58 -0.27 -14.70
N ALA A 165 4.97 -1.05 -13.68
CA ALA A 165 4.06 -1.62 -12.69
C ALA A 165 3.37 -0.53 -11.86
N LYS A 166 4.12 0.45 -11.33
CA LYS A 166 3.55 1.54 -10.51
C LYS A 166 2.73 2.54 -11.34
N GLY A 167 3.11 2.79 -12.59
CA GLY A 167 2.27 3.51 -13.55
C GLY A 167 0.97 2.76 -13.87
N GLY A 168 1.06 1.43 -13.98
CA GLY A 168 -0.11 0.55 -14.06
C GLY A 168 -1.02 0.66 -12.84
N VAL A 169 -0.47 0.67 -11.61
CA VAL A 169 -1.24 0.85 -10.37
C VAL A 169 -1.93 2.22 -10.32
N VAL A 170 -1.24 3.29 -10.76
CA VAL A 170 -1.83 4.64 -10.86
C VAL A 170 -3.08 4.63 -11.75
N ASN A 171 -3.01 4.01 -12.92
CA ASN A 171 -4.16 3.96 -13.82
C ASN A 171 -5.22 2.92 -13.42
N LEU A 172 -4.80 1.77 -12.86
CA LEU A 172 -5.70 0.79 -12.26
C LEU A 172 -6.56 1.42 -11.15
N THR A 173 -5.98 2.29 -10.34
CA THR A 173 -6.69 3.03 -9.28
C THR A 173 -7.85 3.84 -9.87
N ARG A 174 -7.63 4.56 -10.98
CA ARG A 174 -8.68 5.33 -11.66
C ARG A 174 -9.76 4.43 -12.24
N ALA A 175 -9.38 3.33 -12.88
CA ALA A 175 -10.32 2.38 -13.46
C ALA A 175 -11.24 1.78 -12.39
N LEU A 176 -10.66 1.26 -11.30
CA LEU A 176 -11.44 0.67 -10.21
C LEU A 176 -12.31 1.70 -9.47
N ALA A 177 -11.84 2.94 -9.33
CA ALA A 177 -12.64 4.03 -8.77
C ALA A 177 -13.90 4.31 -9.62
N ALA A 178 -13.73 4.36 -10.93
CA ALA A 178 -14.84 4.56 -11.87
C ALA A 178 -15.85 3.39 -11.85
N GLU A 179 -15.37 2.15 -11.76
CA GLU A 179 -16.23 0.97 -11.75
C GLU A 179 -16.97 0.77 -10.42
N TRP A 180 -16.29 1.03 -9.29
CA TRP A 180 -16.79 0.66 -7.95
C TRP A 180 -17.44 1.82 -7.20
N GLY A 181 -17.30 3.06 -7.65
CA GLY A 181 -17.92 4.23 -7.02
C GLY A 181 -19.43 4.09 -6.80
N LYS A 182 -20.14 3.44 -7.72
CA LYS A 182 -21.58 3.13 -7.58
C LYS A 182 -21.94 2.23 -6.40
N TYR A 183 -20.95 1.57 -5.78
CA TYR A 183 -21.11 0.74 -4.60
C TYR A 183 -20.63 1.44 -3.31
N ASN A 184 -20.39 2.75 -3.33
CA ASN A 184 -19.77 3.51 -2.22
C ASN A 184 -18.37 3.00 -1.83
N ILE A 185 -17.64 2.44 -2.78
CA ILE A 185 -16.25 2.05 -2.61
C ILE A 185 -15.39 3.15 -3.21
N THR A 186 -14.51 3.74 -2.40
CA THR A 186 -13.48 4.65 -2.92
C THR A 186 -12.21 3.87 -3.19
N VAL A 187 -11.56 4.18 -4.31
CA VAL A 187 -10.27 3.60 -4.67
C VAL A 187 -9.31 4.73 -4.96
N ASN A 188 -8.25 4.82 -4.16
CA ASN A 188 -7.24 5.87 -4.28
C ASN A 188 -5.85 5.26 -4.23
N SER A 189 -4.83 6.00 -4.62
CA SER A 189 -3.45 5.59 -4.37
C SER A 189 -2.68 6.64 -3.60
N ILE A 190 -1.71 6.18 -2.81
CA ILE A 190 -0.62 6.99 -2.30
C ILE A 190 0.57 6.73 -3.21
N CYS A 191 1.28 7.79 -3.58
CA CYS A 191 2.50 7.73 -4.38
C CYS A 191 3.68 8.20 -3.51
N PRO A 192 4.29 7.31 -2.68
CA PRO A 192 5.39 7.69 -1.84
C PRO A 192 6.62 8.12 -2.66
N GLY A 193 7.34 9.12 -2.15
CA GLY A 193 8.70 9.42 -2.57
C GLY A 193 9.72 8.50 -1.91
N TYR A 194 10.88 9.01 -1.66
CA TYR A 194 11.91 8.30 -0.91
C TYR A 194 11.57 8.28 0.58
N PHE A 195 11.29 7.10 1.11
CA PHE A 195 11.11 6.85 2.55
C PHE A 195 12.17 5.88 3.06
N TYR A 196 12.67 6.13 4.25
CA TYR A 196 13.65 5.24 4.87
C TYR A 196 12.96 3.95 5.35
N THR A 197 13.33 2.86 4.72
CA THR A 197 12.81 1.52 5.01
C THR A 197 13.93 0.48 4.85
N PRO A 198 13.77 -0.75 5.35
CA PRO A 198 14.74 -1.80 5.06
C PRO A 198 15.01 -2.03 3.56
N LEU A 199 14.02 -1.77 2.70
CA LEU A 199 14.17 -1.91 1.25
C LEU A 199 15.03 -0.79 0.65
N THR A 200 14.86 0.43 1.11
CA THR A 200 15.50 1.63 0.53
C THR A 200 16.80 2.03 1.23
N LYS A 201 17.08 1.43 2.40
CA LYS A 201 18.21 1.77 3.26
C LYS A 201 19.54 1.86 2.50
N ALA A 202 19.90 0.84 1.74
CA ALA A 202 21.18 0.80 1.02
C ALA A 202 21.28 1.93 -0.02
N THR A 203 20.18 2.27 -0.69
CA THR A 203 20.11 3.38 -1.65
C THR A 203 20.23 4.72 -0.95
N LEU A 204 19.45 4.93 0.11
CA LEU A 204 19.38 6.22 0.81
C LEU A 204 20.64 6.53 1.61
N ASP A 205 21.35 5.51 2.11
CA ASP A 205 22.62 5.66 2.81
C ASP A 205 23.81 5.87 1.85
N SER A 206 23.63 5.66 0.54
CA SER A 206 24.72 5.85 -0.42
C SER A 206 25.10 7.31 -0.57
N GLU A 207 26.42 7.56 -0.70
CA GLU A 207 26.94 8.90 -0.95
C GLU A 207 26.35 9.53 -2.22
N PHE A 208 26.22 8.71 -3.27
CA PHE A 208 25.59 9.14 -4.52
C PHE A 208 24.17 9.67 -4.31
N PHE A 209 23.33 8.95 -3.51
CA PHE A 209 21.99 9.42 -3.22
C PHE A 209 21.99 10.70 -2.41
N GLN A 210 22.83 10.78 -1.37
CA GLN A 210 22.91 11.96 -0.50
C GLN A 210 23.29 13.23 -1.30
N GLN A 211 24.17 13.09 -2.29
CA GLN A 211 24.62 14.22 -3.10
C GLN A 211 23.65 14.59 -4.23
N ASN A 212 23.01 13.60 -4.87
CA ASN A 212 22.25 13.83 -6.10
C ASN A 212 20.73 13.76 -5.91
N ALA A 213 20.21 12.68 -5.36
CA ALA A 213 18.77 12.49 -5.27
C ALA A 213 18.13 13.42 -4.24
N ARG A 214 18.82 13.68 -3.12
CA ARG A 214 18.36 14.61 -2.09
C ARG A 214 18.19 16.02 -2.64
N ALA A 215 19.12 16.48 -3.49
CA ALA A 215 19.06 17.79 -4.12
C ALA A 215 17.86 17.94 -5.08
N MET A 216 17.28 16.83 -5.54
CA MET A 216 16.11 16.83 -6.43
C MET A 216 14.76 16.84 -5.66
N ILE A 217 14.79 16.79 -4.32
CA ILE A 217 13.59 16.83 -3.50
C ILE A 217 13.45 18.26 -2.96
N PRO A 218 12.39 19.00 -3.26
CA PRO A 218 12.19 20.37 -2.76
C PRO A 218 12.32 20.52 -1.24
N MET A 219 11.92 19.51 -0.46
CA MET A 219 12.12 19.50 0.99
C MET A 219 13.55 19.10 1.41
N GLU A 220 14.46 18.85 0.48
CA GLU A 220 15.89 18.52 0.68
C GLU A 220 16.15 17.33 1.59
N ARG A 221 15.17 16.44 1.77
CA ARG A 221 15.25 15.25 2.61
C ARG A 221 14.32 14.15 2.11
N TYR A 222 14.56 12.94 2.54
CA TYR A 222 13.59 11.84 2.40
C TYR A 222 12.54 11.88 3.52
N GLY A 223 11.44 11.14 3.32
CA GLY A 223 10.35 11.02 4.32
C GLY A 223 10.78 10.17 5.52
N HIS A 224 10.36 10.61 6.68
CA HIS A 224 10.56 9.91 7.95
C HIS A 224 9.43 8.94 8.26
N GLU A 225 9.66 8.07 9.24
CA GLU A 225 8.62 7.21 9.80
C GLU A 225 7.45 8.05 10.30
N GLY A 226 6.21 7.63 9.98
CA GLY A 226 4.98 8.33 10.34
C GLY A 226 4.50 9.39 9.33
N GLU A 227 5.33 9.84 8.40
CA GLU A 227 4.92 10.89 7.45
C GLU A 227 3.96 10.41 6.34
N LEU A 228 3.71 9.11 6.23
CA LEU A 228 2.61 8.54 5.40
C LEU A 228 1.30 8.38 6.17
N ASP A 229 1.32 8.45 7.50
CA ASP A 229 0.20 8.08 8.36
C ASP A 229 -1.03 8.96 8.09
N SER A 230 -0.83 10.27 7.97
CA SER A 230 -1.92 11.21 7.70
C SER A 230 -2.62 10.93 6.37
N ALA A 231 -1.86 10.59 5.32
CA ALA A 231 -2.41 10.25 4.01
C ALA A 231 -3.21 8.93 4.06
N ALA A 232 -2.67 7.91 4.76
CA ALA A 232 -3.35 6.63 4.93
C ALA A 232 -4.64 6.78 5.73
N ILE A 233 -4.61 7.50 6.86
CA ILE A 233 -5.77 7.77 7.71
C ILE A 233 -6.83 8.58 6.95
N PHE A 234 -6.43 9.64 6.23
CA PHE A 234 -7.33 10.45 5.42
C PHE A 234 -8.08 9.62 4.38
N LEU A 235 -7.37 8.80 3.60
CA LEU A 235 -8.00 7.99 2.56
C LEU A 235 -8.80 6.81 3.12
N ALA A 236 -8.46 6.31 4.30
CA ALA A 236 -9.19 5.25 5.01
C ALA A 236 -10.47 5.76 5.72
N SER A 237 -10.54 7.06 5.98
CA SER A 237 -11.61 7.66 6.79
C SER A 237 -13.01 7.44 6.20
N PRO A 238 -14.00 7.14 7.06
CA PRO A 238 -15.41 7.17 6.68
C PRO A 238 -15.84 8.56 6.16
N ALA A 239 -15.19 9.64 6.58
CA ALA A 239 -15.51 11.01 6.16
C ALA A 239 -15.04 11.31 4.72
N SER A 240 -14.08 10.56 4.18
CA SER A 240 -13.54 10.79 2.82
C SER A 240 -14.39 10.16 1.72
N THR A 241 -15.72 10.32 1.80
CA THR A 241 -16.69 9.62 0.92
C THR A 241 -16.70 10.11 -0.52
N TYR A 242 -16.21 11.33 -0.79
CA TYR A 242 -16.21 11.93 -2.12
C TYR A 242 -14.80 12.03 -2.73
N VAL A 243 -13.83 11.32 -2.12
CA VAL A 243 -12.45 11.26 -2.59
C VAL A 243 -12.21 9.90 -3.21
N THR A 244 -12.23 9.81 -4.54
CA THR A 244 -11.97 8.56 -5.28
C THR A 244 -11.24 8.83 -6.59
N GLY A 245 -10.38 7.91 -7.02
CA GLY A 245 -9.57 8.02 -8.23
C GLY A 245 -8.35 8.92 -8.10
N VAL A 246 -8.05 9.45 -6.89
CA VAL A 246 -6.89 10.30 -6.67
C VAL A 246 -5.61 9.47 -6.56
N ASN A 247 -4.53 10.02 -7.11
CA ASN A 247 -3.17 9.52 -6.90
C ASN A 247 -2.43 10.60 -6.12
N LEU A 248 -2.24 10.37 -4.82
CA LEU A 248 -1.74 11.36 -3.86
C LEU A 248 -0.22 11.23 -3.69
N PRO A 249 0.59 12.15 -4.25
CA PRO A 249 2.03 12.17 -3.96
C PRO A 249 2.27 12.52 -2.48
N VAL A 250 3.16 11.75 -1.85
CA VAL A 250 3.73 12.05 -0.53
C VAL A 250 5.24 11.90 -0.69
N ASP A 251 5.88 12.88 -1.27
CA ASP A 251 7.20 12.76 -1.88
C ASP A 251 8.15 13.95 -1.63
N GLY A 252 7.77 14.83 -0.71
CA GLY A 252 8.54 16.03 -0.41
C GLY A 252 8.60 17.04 -1.56
N GLY A 253 7.67 16.95 -2.51
CA GLY A 253 7.58 17.81 -3.68
C GLY A 253 8.34 17.29 -4.91
N TYR A 254 8.89 16.07 -4.88
CA TYR A 254 9.66 15.50 -5.97
C TYR A 254 8.93 15.56 -7.32
N THR A 255 7.63 15.29 -7.35
CA THR A 255 6.82 15.25 -8.58
C THR A 255 6.20 16.60 -8.95
N CYS A 256 6.43 17.66 -8.20
CA CYS A 256 5.86 18.98 -8.51
C CYS A 256 6.72 19.81 -9.47
N MET A 257 7.91 19.33 -9.82
CA MET A 257 8.87 20.00 -10.70
C MET A 257 8.84 19.41 -12.11
#